data_ea20ebcbd9be08468974a20f50a9f17c
#
_entry.id   ea20ebcbd9be08468974a20f50a9f17c
#
_cell.length_a   1.000
_cell.length_b   1.000
_cell.length_c   1.000
_cell.angle_alpha   90.00
_cell.angle_beta   90.00
_cell.angle_gamma   90.00
#
_symmetry.space_group_name_H-M   'P 1'
#
loop_
_entity.id
_entity.type
_entity.pdbx_description
1 polymer ?
#
loop_
_entity_poly.entity_id
_entity_poly.type
_entity_poly.pdbx_seq_one_letter_code
_entity_poly.pdbx_strand_id
1 'polypeptide(L)'
;MRLDRTFYSQPTLRLAKSLLGKHFVHESDAGRLSGWIVEVEAYLWRNDPACHAARGITNKNRSMFAQPGTLYIYCIHSCWCMNVVSEIEGRGAAVLIRAIEPIEGINHMLRHRKVLNLVELTNGPGKLCQALGLHRQHDGIDLVLHDSLWIEEPSESPRFRIARSPRIGIRQGTELLYRYFVDGNRYVSGRASCHSGPRNQLLGNSRKAGT
;
A
#
# COMPACT_ATOMS: atom_id res chain seq x y z
N MET A 1 4.07 3.24 -16.97
CA MET A 1 5.50 2.84 -16.87
C MET A 1 5.75 2.27 -15.49
N ARG A 2 6.37 1.07 -15.37
CA ARG A 2 6.70 0.45 -14.07
C ARG A 2 7.60 1.37 -13.25
N LEU A 3 7.40 1.36 -11.93
CA LEU A 3 8.20 2.12 -10.99
C LEU A 3 9.56 1.43 -10.79
N ASP A 4 10.62 2.21 -10.81
CA ASP A 4 11.99 1.73 -10.65
C ASP A 4 12.42 1.65 -9.16
N ARG A 5 13.63 1.11 -8.92
CA ARG A 5 14.19 0.97 -7.59
C ARG A 5 14.34 2.32 -6.86
N THR A 6 14.68 3.37 -7.60
CA THR A 6 14.87 4.73 -7.06
C THR A 6 13.58 5.26 -6.45
N PHE A 7 12.43 4.96 -7.07
CA PHE A 7 11.12 5.32 -6.52
C PHE A 7 10.90 4.70 -5.14
N TYR A 8 11.26 3.43 -4.95
CA TYR A 8 11.07 2.74 -3.67
C TYR A 8 12.11 3.11 -2.60
N SER A 9 13.28 3.57 -2.99
CA SER A 9 14.39 3.94 -2.08
C SER A 9 14.16 5.24 -1.29
N GLN A 10 12.99 5.85 -1.42
CA GLN A 10 12.64 7.07 -0.70
C GLN A 10 12.47 6.82 0.80
N PRO A 11 12.60 7.87 1.65
CA PRO A 11 12.18 7.80 3.05
C PRO A 11 10.73 7.33 3.16
N THR A 12 10.46 6.42 4.09
CA THR A 12 9.18 5.69 4.19
C THR A 12 7.94 6.57 4.17
N LEU A 13 7.94 7.69 4.92
CA LEU A 13 6.81 8.64 4.93
C LEU A 13 6.61 9.35 3.58
N ARG A 14 7.66 9.54 2.81
CA ARG A 14 7.58 10.11 1.47
C ARG A 14 7.05 9.07 0.49
N LEU A 15 7.59 7.85 0.52
CA LEU A 15 7.12 6.74 -0.31
C LEU A 15 5.63 6.48 -0.09
N ALA A 16 5.16 6.48 1.17
CA ALA A 16 3.74 6.29 1.49
C ALA A 16 2.83 7.28 0.75
N LYS A 17 3.20 8.55 0.72
CA LYS A 17 2.44 9.57 -0.03
C LYS A 17 2.57 9.41 -1.54
N SER A 18 3.77 9.04 -2.03
CA SER A 18 4.04 8.86 -3.45
C SER A 18 3.34 7.65 -4.06
N LEU A 19 3.02 6.63 -3.24
CA LEU A 19 2.28 5.44 -3.67
C LEU A 19 0.79 5.71 -3.92
N LEU A 20 0.20 6.74 -3.29
CA LEU A 20 -1.20 7.08 -3.53
C LEU A 20 -1.41 7.51 -4.99
N GLY A 21 -2.43 6.96 -5.62
CA GLY A 21 -2.75 7.19 -7.04
C GLY A 21 -1.88 6.39 -8.02
N LYS A 22 -0.94 5.55 -7.56
CA LYS A 22 -0.24 4.60 -8.42
C LYS A 22 -1.09 3.37 -8.68
N HIS A 23 -0.88 2.69 -9.80
CA HIS A 23 -1.53 1.43 -10.12
C HIS A 23 -0.76 0.25 -9.53
N PHE A 24 -1.43 -0.53 -8.71
CA PHE A 24 -0.98 -1.88 -8.35
C PHE A 24 -1.52 -2.86 -9.39
N VAL A 25 -0.66 -3.69 -9.95
CA VAL A 25 -1.00 -4.63 -11.02
C VAL A 25 -0.58 -6.04 -10.64
N HIS A 26 -1.48 -7.00 -10.86
CA HIS A 26 -1.22 -8.43 -10.77
C HIS A 26 -1.75 -9.11 -12.02
N GLU A 27 -0.84 -9.54 -12.90
CA GLU A 27 -1.14 -10.48 -14.00
C GLU A 27 -1.24 -11.88 -13.42
N SER A 28 -2.42 -12.44 -13.40
CA SER A 28 -2.70 -13.79 -12.88
C SER A 28 -3.26 -14.68 -13.99
N ASP A 29 -3.40 -15.97 -13.71
CA ASP A 29 -4.06 -16.91 -14.65
C ASP A 29 -5.51 -16.48 -14.93
N ALA A 30 -6.09 -15.69 -14.05
CA ALA A 30 -7.41 -15.10 -14.21
C ALA A 30 -7.42 -13.82 -15.07
N GLY A 31 -6.27 -13.38 -15.58
CA GLY A 31 -6.06 -12.13 -16.29
C GLY A 31 -5.55 -11.00 -15.39
N ARG A 32 -5.53 -9.80 -15.93
CA ARG A 32 -5.03 -8.60 -15.25
C ARG A 32 -5.99 -8.14 -14.16
N LEU A 33 -5.48 -8.08 -12.92
CA LEU A 33 -6.16 -7.52 -11.76
C LEU A 33 -5.44 -6.23 -11.38
N SER A 34 -6.12 -5.09 -11.39
CA SER A 34 -5.46 -3.82 -11.08
C SER A 34 -6.36 -2.83 -10.36
N GLY A 35 -5.72 -1.82 -9.75
CA GLY A 35 -6.42 -0.70 -9.12
C GLY A 35 -5.49 0.39 -8.63
N TRP A 36 -6.05 1.58 -8.41
CA TRP A 36 -5.34 2.71 -7.83
C TRP A 36 -5.16 2.53 -6.33
N ILE A 37 -3.95 2.73 -5.84
CA ILE A 37 -3.67 2.74 -4.40
C ILE A 37 -4.31 4.00 -3.80
N VAL A 38 -5.26 3.80 -2.87
CA VAL A 38 -6.02 4.90 -2.26
C VAL A 38 -5.80 5.03 -0.76
N GLU A 39 -5.16 4.03 -0.13
CA GLU A 39 -4.87 4.05 1.30
C GLU A 39 -3.61 3.26 1.62
N VAL A 40 -2.75 3.85 2.45
CA VAL A 40 -1.48 3.26 2.89
C VAL A 40 -1.17 3.60 4.35
N GLU A 41 -0.31 2.78 4.98
CA GLU A 41 0.28 3.08 6.29
C GLU A 41 1.79 2.91 6.24
N ALA A 42 2.53 3.90 6.78
CA ALA A 42 3.98 3.84 6.88
C ALA A 42 4.40 3.18 8.20
N TYR A 43 5.40 2.30 8.13
CA TYR A 43 6.04 1.62 9.25
C TYR A 43 7.55 1.83 9.17
N LEU A 44 8.09 2.58 10.14
CA LEU A 44 9.47 3.03 10.14
C LEU A 44 10.36 2.06 10.93
N TRP A 45 11.61 1.92 10.50
CA TRP A 45 12.57 1.05 11.16
C TRP A 45 13.08 1.58 12.50
N ARG A 46 12.95 2.89 12.78
CA ARG A 46 13.33 3.55 14.04
C ARG A 46 12.19 4.40 14.56
N ASN A 47 12.08 4.49 15.90
CA ASN A 47 11.10 5.33 16.61
C ASN A 47 9.64 5.02 16.22
N ASP A 48 9.37 3.77 15.82
CA ASP A 48 8.03 3.27 15.50
C ASP A 48 7.78 1.93 16.19
N PRO A 49 7.21 1.96 17.40
CA PRO A 49 6.98 0.73 18.18
C PRO A 49 5.95 -0.22 17.56
N ALA A 50 5.14 0.26 16.60
CA ALA A 50 4.19 -0.58 15.86
C ALA A 50 4.84 -1.30 14.68
N CYS A 51 6.05 -0.92 14.28
CA CYS A 51 6.76 -1.57 13.18
C CYS A 51 7.23 -2.99 13.57
N HIS A 52 7.08 -3.96 12.67
CA HIS A 52 7.57 -5.31 12.88
C HIS A 52 9.09 -5.38 13.07
N ALA A 53 9.82 -4.43 12.50
CA ALA A 53 11.27 -4.32 12.65
C ALA A 53 11.72 -3.83 14.04
N ALA A 54 10.82 -3.25 14.86
CA ALA A 54 11.15 -2.77 16.21
C ALA A 54 11.70 -3.85 17.13
N ARG A 55 11.39 -5.13 16.83
CA ARG A 55 11.87 -6.30 17.58
C ARG A 55 13.04 -7.02 16.89
N GLY A 56 13.66 -6.40 15.88
CA GLY A 56 14.71 -7.01 15.09
C GLY A 56 14.20 -7.92 13.98
N ILE A 57 15.16 -8.54 13.27
CA ILE A 57 14.90 -9.47 12.17
C ILE A 57 14.47 -10.84 12.69
N THR A 58 13.49 -11.44 12.06
CA THR A 58 12.97 -12.78 12.32
C THR A 58 12.69 -13.48 10.98
N ASN A 59 12.47 -14.80 11.01
CA ASN A 59 12.07 -15.54 9.81
C ASN A 59 10.72 -15.05 9.22
N LYS A 60 9.86 -14.43 10.04
CA LYS A 60 8.54 -13.94 9.62
C LYS A 60 8.58 -12.57 8.96
N ASN A 61 9.58 -11.74 9.29
CA ASN A 61 9.70 -10.39 8.77
C ASN A 61 10.95 -10.15 7.92
N ARG A 62 11.67 -11.22 7.55
CA ARG A 62 12.93 -11.13 6.80
C ARG A 62 12.79 -10.30 5.53
N SER A 63 11.71 -10.50 4.77
CA SER A 63 11.46 -9.79 3.51
C SER A 63 11.32 -8.28 3.71
N MET A 64 10.96 -7.82 4.93
CA MET A 64 10.91 -6.40 5.26
C MET A 64 12.29 -5.72 5.29
N PHE A 65 13.36 -6.50 5.38
CA PHE A 65 14.76 -6.02 5.41
C PHE A 65 15.47 -6.18 4.06
N ALA A 66 14.75 -6.65 3.04
CA ALA A 66 15.27 -6.80 1.68
C ALA A 66 15.38 -5.45 0.96
N GLN A 67 15.74 -5.50 -0.32
CA GLN A 67 15.86 -4.29 -1.15
C GLN A 67 14.54 -3.52 -1.25
N PRO A 68 14.58 -2.17 -1.37
CA PRO A 68 13.37 -1.36 -1.57
C PRO A 68 12.62 -1.81 -2.83
N GLY A 69 11.28 -1.87 -2.75
CA GLY A 69 10.43 -2.44 -3.79
C GLY A 69 10.19 -3.94 -3.65
N THR A 70 10.76 -4.62 -2.64
CA THR A 70 10.37 -5.98 -2.30
C THR A 70 8.98 -5.99 -1.68
N LEU A 71 8.15 -6.94 -2.08
CA LEU A 71 6.84 -7.18 -1.48
C LEU A 71 7.02 -7.97 -0.18
N TYR A 72 6.60 -7.40 0.93
CA TYR A 72 6.59 -8.06 2.24
C TYR A 72 5.16 -8.44 2.60
N ILE A 73 4.89 -9.76 2.69
CA ILE A 73 3.56 -10.28 3.04
C ILE A 73 3.61 -11.00 4.38
N TYR A 74 2.72 -10.61 5.28
CA TYR A 74 2.53 -11.28 6.56
C TYR A 74 1.06 -11.63 6.81
N CYS A 75 0.82 -12.58 7.72
CA CYS A 75 -0.52 -13.00 8.12
C CYS A 75 -0.87 -12.44 9.50
N ILE A 76 -2.05 -11.84 9.63
CA ILE A 76 -2.65 -11.42 10.89
C ILE A 76 -4.13 -11.80 10.90
N HIS A 77 -4.61 -12.41 11.99
CA HIS A 77 -6.01 -12.88 12.13
C HIS A 77 -6.49 -13.67 10.90
N SER A 78 -5.66 -14.59 10.39
CA SER A 78 -5.91 -15.40 9.19
C SER A 78 -6.07 -14.60 7.89
N CYS A 79 -5.70 -13.32 7.88
CA CYS A 79 -5.70 -12.46 6.70
C CYS A 79 -4.27 -12.08 6.30
N TRP A 80 -4.00 -12.10 4.98
CA TRP A 80 -2.74 -11.64 4.44
C TRP A 80 -2.74 -10.12 4.30
N CYS A 81 -1.59 -9.51 4.55
CA CYS A 81 -1.37 -8.08 4.41
C CYS A 81 -0.11 -7.85 3.60
N MET A 82 -0.16 -7.04 2.55
CA MET A 82 0.96 -6.74 1.67
C MET A 82 1.56 -5.36 1.96
N ASN A 83 2.89 -5.32 1.98
CA ASN A 83 3.66 -4.11 2.18
C ASN A 83 4.73 -3.99 1.11
N VAL A 84 5.13 -2.77 0.81
CA VAL A 84 6.25 -2.46 -0.08
C VAL A 84 7.42 -1.97 0.76
N VAL A 85 8.55 -2.66 0.68
CA VAL A 85 9.78 -2.30 1.39
C VAL A 85 10.31 -0.96 0.87
N SER A 86 10.75 -0.10 1.77
CA SER A 86 11.26 1.25 1.51
C SER A 86 12.71 1.43 1.96
N GLU A 87 13.29 2.57 1.65
CA GLU A 87 14.63 3.00 2.05
C GLU A 87 15.74 2.10 1.47
N ILE A 88 16.73 1.71 2.24
CA ILE A 88 17.84 0.86 1.80
C ILE A 88 17.74 -0.54 2.41
N GLU A 89 18.33 -1.51 1.75
CA GLU A 89 18.46 -2.89 2.26
C GLU A 89 19.05 -2.91 3.67
N GLY A 90 18.55 -3.82 4.50
CA GLY A 90 18.92 -3.95 5.91
C GLY A 90 18.14 -3.03 6.87
N ARG A 91 17.36 -2.08 6.34
CA ARG A 91 16.41 -1.29 7.15
C ARG A 91 15.02 -1.88 7.05
N GLY A 92 14.50 -2.38 8.16
CA GLY A 92 13.17 -2.95 8.22
C GLY A 92 12.07 -1.88 8.19
N ALA A 93 11.90 -1.22 7.06
CA ALA A 93 10.90 -0.18 6.84
C ALA A 93 10.03 -0.53 5.64
N ALA A 94 8.72 -0.31 5.75
CA ALA A 94 7.78 -0.64 4.68
C ALA A 94 6.52 0.21 4.71
N VAL A 95 5.82 0.22 3.59
CA VAL A 95 4.49 0.84 3.44
C VAL A 95 3.46 -0.25 3.22
N LEU A 96 2.53 -0.40 4.16
CA LEU A 96 1.36 -1.27 4.03
C LEU A 96 0.38 -0.65 3.03
N ILE A 97 0.01 -1.40 1.99
CA ILE A 97 -1.09 -1.03 1.10
C ILE A 97 -2.40 -1.55 1.71
N ARG A 98 -3.28 -0.62 2.09
CA ARG A 98 -4.51 -0.96 2.82
C ARG A 98 -5.72 -1.11 1.92
N ALA A 99 -5.80 -0.28 0.88
CA ALA A 99 -6.92 -0.30 -0.05
C ALA A 99 -6.49 0.18 -1.44
N ILE A 100 -7.17 -0.36 -2.45
CA ILE A 100 -7.12 0.13 -3.82
C ILE A 100 -8.54 0.41 -4.31
N GLU A 101 -8.68 1.35 -5.25
CA GLU A 101 -9.86 1.48 -6.08
C GLU A 101 -9.70 0.55 -7.29
N PRO A 102 -10.50 -0.52 -7.41
CA PRO A 102 -10.31 -1.53 -8.45
C PRO A 102 -10.66 -0.97 -9.83
N ILE A 103 -9.84 -1.33 -10.85
CA ILE A 103 -10.01 -0.88 -12.24
C ILE A 103 -10.26 -2.08 -13.14
N GLU A 104 -9.37 -3.07 -13.12
CA GLU A 104 -9.43 -4.24 -14.01
C GLU A 104 -9.60 -5.53 -13.20
N GLY A 105 -10.22 -6.52 -13.80
CA GLY A 105 -10.40 -7.85 -13.19
C GLY A 105 -11.46 -7.87 -12.07
N ILE A 106 -12.36 -6.90 -11.99
CA ILE A 106 -13.37 -6.77 -10.92
C ILE A 106 -14.18 -8.05 -10.73
N ASN A 107 -14.61 -8.69 -11.82
CA ASN A 107 -15.37 -9.95 -11.74
C ASN A 107 -14.57 -11.09 -11.10
N HIS A 108 -13.25 -11.15 -11.29
CA HIS A 108 -12.37 -12.10 -10.60
C HIS A 108 -12.23 -11.78 -9.13
N MET A 109 -12.00 -10.50 -8.80
CA MET A 109 -11.93 -10.05 -7.41
C MET A 109 -13.22 -10.37 -6.65
N LEU A 110 -14.39 -10.19 -7.27
CA LEU A 110 -15.70 -10.54 -6.70
C LEU A 110 -15.80 -12.03 -6.38
N ARG A 111 -15.34 -12.91 -7.29
CA ARG A 111 -15.32 -14.37 -7.06
C ARG A 111 -14.38 -14.75 -5.91
N HIS A 112 -13.20 -14.16 -5.83
CA HIS A 112 -12.24 -14.38 -4.74
C HIS A 112 -12.82 -13.95 -3.38
N ARG A 113 -13.54 -12.82 -3.35
CA ARG A 113 -14.10 -12.23 -2.13
C ARG A 113 -15.46 -12.77 -1.73
N LYS A 114 -16.22 -13.33 -2.66
CA LYS A 114 -17.63 -13.78 -2.47
C LYS A 114 -18.51 -12.65 -1.89
N VAL A 115 -18.35 -11.43 -2.35
CA VAL A 115 -19.11 -10.24 -1.95
C VAL A 115 -19.83 -9.64 -3.16
N LEU A 116 -20.92 -8.91 -2.92
CA LEU A 116 -21.69 -8.22 -3.97
C LEU A 116 -21.41 -6.72 -4.01
N ASN A 117 -21.00 -6.14 -2.87
CA ASN A 117 -20.73 -4.72 -2.78
C ASN A 117 -19.32 -4.40 -3.24
N LEU A 118 -19.19 -3.65 -4.34
CA LEU A 118 -17.91 -3.24 -4.92
C LEU A 118 -17.01 -2.49 -3.94
N VAL A 119 -17.60 -1.67 -3.06
CA VAL A 119 -16.82 -0.91 -2.06
C VAL A 119 -16.14 -1.84 -1.06
N GLU A 120 -16.76 -2.97 -0.74
CA GLU A 120 -16.19 -3.94 0.19
C GLU A 120 -15.15 -4.87 -0.43
N LEU A 121 -14.92 -4.73 -1.72
CA LEU A 121 -14.05 -5.60 -2.49
C LEU A 121 -12.60 -5.48 -2.02
N THR A 122 -12.10 -4.25 -1.86
CA THR A 122 -10.69 -3.94 -1.63
C THR A 122 -10.44 -2.92 -0.50
N ASN A 123 -11.47 -2.57 0.28
CA ASN A 123 -11.41 -1.56 1.33
C ASN A 123 -10.90 -2.12 2.67
N GLY A 124 -9.67 -2.61 2.66
CA GLY A 124 -8.97 -3.15 3.82
C GLY A 124 -7.86 -4.12 3.42
N PRO A 125 -6.76 -4.21 4.18
CA PRO A 125 -5.56 -4.92 3.74
C PRO A 125 -5.80 -6.43 3.51
N GLY A 126 -6.55 -7.08 4.40
CA GLY A 126 -6.92 -8.49 4.22
C GLY A 126 -7.88 -8.71 3.05
N LYS A 127 -8.88 -7.84 2.90
CA LYS A 127 -9.81 -7.86 1.78
C LYS A 127 -9.08 -7.69 0.45
N LEU A 128 -8.15 -6.75 0.41
CA LEU A 128 -7.33 -6.46 -0.76
C LEU A 128 -6.48 -7.65 -1.19
N CYS A 129 -5.74 -8.27 -0.27
CA CYS A 129 -4.95 -9.46 -0.60
C CYS A 129 -5.83 -10.60 -1.09
N GLN A 130 -7.00 -10.82 -0.48
CA GLN A 130 -7.95 -11.84 -0.92
C GLN A 130 -8.49 -11.52 -2.32
N ALA A 131 -8.86 -10.27 -2.61
CA ALA A 131 -9.36 -9.84 -3.92
C ALA A 131 -8.34 -10.10 -5.03
N LEU A 132 -7.07 -9.78 -4.77
CA LEU A 132 -5.97 -9.96 -5.71
C LEU A 132 -5.39 -11.38 -5.74
N GLY A 133 -5.84 -12.31 -4.87
CA GLY A 133 -5.28 -13.65 -4.77
C GLY A 133 -3.87 -13.69 -4.18
N LEU A 134 -3.49 -12.68 -3.39
CA LEU A 134 -2.15 -12.58 -2.81
C LEU A 134 -2.07 -13.28 -1.45
N HIS A 135 -1.01 -14.08 -1.26
CA HIS A 135 -0.78 -14.86 -0.05
C HIS A 135 0.72 -15.11 0.16
N ARG A 136 1.08 -16.00 1.08
CA ARG A 136 2.48 -16.26 1.50
C ARG A 136 3.47 -16.50 0.36
N GLN A 137 3.06 -17.12 -0.73
CA GLN A 137 3.96 -17.42 -1.86
C GLN A 137 4.47 -16.15 -2.58
N HIS A 138 3.78 -15.03 -2.42
CA HIS A 138 4.19 -13.75 -3.01
C HIS A 138 5.13 -12.94 -2.10
N ASP A 139 5.44 -13.45 -0.87
CA ASP A 139 6.37 -12.78 0.03
C ASP A 139 7.80 -12.83 -0.52
N GLY A 140 8.46 -11.69 -0.59
CA GLY A 140 9.82 -11.57 -1.12
C GLY A 140 9.90 -11.28 -2.62
N ILE A 141 8.77 -11.18 -3.33
CA ILE A 141 8.74 -10.77 -4.74
C ILE A 141 9.33 -9.36 -4.90
N ASP A 142 10.18 -9.19 -5.89
CA ASP A 142 10.73 -7.90 -6.32
C ASP A 142 9.79 -7.22 -7.32
N LEU A 143 9.05 -6.21 -6.88
CA LEU A 143 8.09 -5.46 -7.71
C LEU A 143 8.73 -4.69 -8.88
N VAL A 144 10.06 -4.51 -8.87
CA VAL A 144 10.78 -3.85 -9.97
C VAL A 144 11.04 -4.81 -11.12
N LEU A 145 11.33 -6.08 -10.79
CA LEU A 145 11.80 -7.08 -11.76
C LEU A 145 10.77 -8.15 -12.12
N HIS A 146 9.75 -8.35 -11.27
CA HIS A 146 8.78 -9.44 -11.45
C HIS A 146 7.85 -9.21 -12.63
N ASP A 147 7.61 -10.26 -13.42
CA ASP A 147 6.85 -10.16 -14.68
C ASP A 147 5.34 -10.04 -14.47
N SER A 148 4.80 -10.60 -13.39
CA SER A 148 3.36 -10.64 -13.16
C SER A 148 2.87 -9.77 -11.98
N LEU A 149 3.76 -9.11 -11.23
CA LEU A 149 3.36 -8.30 -10.09
C LEU A 149 4.24 -7.04 -9.99
N TRP A 150 3.64 -5.86 -10.09
CA TRP A 150 4.36 -4.59 -10.07
C TRP A 150 3.47 -3.41 -9.66
N ILE A 151 4.09 -2.25 -9.48
CA ILE A 151 3.40 -0.96 -9.36
C ILE A 151 3.88 -0.07 -10.50
N GLU A 152 2.95 0.68 -11.10
CA GLU A 152 3.24 1.55 -12.24
C GLU A 152 2.63 2.95 -12.10
N GLU A 153 3.21 3.91 -12.83
CA GLU A 153 2.58 5.19 -13.07
C GLU A 153 1.31 4.98 -13.91
N PRO A 154 0.17 5.55 -13.51
CA PRO A 154 -1.01 5.57 -14.37
C PRO A 154 -0.75 6.47 -15.59
N SER A 155 -1.43 6.19 -16.70
CA SER A 155 -1.40 7.04 -17.91
C SER A 155 -1.89 8.46 -17.63
N GLU A 156 -2.90 8.55 -16.76
CA GLU A 156 -3.45 9.81 -16.26
C GLU A 156 -3.40 9.82 -14.74
N SER A 157 -2.70 10.79 -14.18
CA SER A 157 -2.62 10.94 -12.72
C SER A 157 -3.88 11.63 -12.21
N PRO A 158 -4.72 10.96 -11.42
CA PRO A 158 -5.90 11.58 -10.85
C PRO A 158 -5.51 12.72 -9.91
N ARG A 159 -6.26 13.81 -9.95
CA ARG A 159 -6.11 14.91 -8.98
C ARG A 159 -6.89 14.56 -7.72
N PHE A 160 -6.22 14.50 -6.58
CA PHE A 160 -6.84 14.22 -5.29
C PHE A 160 -6.15 14.98 -4.16
N ARG A 161 -6.82 15.06 -3.02
CA ARG A 161 -6.24 15.53 -1.77
C ARG A 161 -5.78 14.32 -0.95
N ILE A 162 -4.65 14.46 -0.26
CA ILE A 162 -4.18 13.46 0.69
C ILE A 162 -4.60 13.90 2.09
N ALA A 163 -5.35 13.05 2.77
CA ALA A 163 -5.62 13.16 4.19
C ALA A 163 -4.70 12.22 4.98
N ARG A 164 -4.55 12.49 6.29
CA ARG A 164 -3.77 11.65 7.20
C ARG A 164 -4.50 11.44 8.51
N SER A 165 -4.24 10.31 9.15
CA SER A 165 -4.79 9.96 10.47
C SER A 165 -3.85 9.01 11.21
N PRO A 166 -4.16 8.65 12.47
CA PRO A 166 -3.57 7.48 13.11
C PRO A 166 -3.77 6.22 12.27
N ARG A 167 -2.83 5.27 12.42
CA ARG A 167 -2.92 3.94 11.81
C ARG A 167 -4.01 3.09 12.46
N ILE A 168 -4.58 2.15 11.72
CA ILE A 168 -5.69 1.30 12.16
C ILE A 168 -5.15 -0.04 12.67
N GLY A 169 -5.67 -0.49 13.82
CA GLY A 169 -5.39 -1.83 14.36
C GLY A 169 -4.07 -1.99 15.08
N ILE A 170 -3.34 -0.91 15.36
CA ILE A 170 -2.11 -0.90 16.15
C ILE A 170 -2.42 -0.62 17.64
N ARG A 171 -1.51 -1.04 18.53
CA ARG A 171 -1.62 -0.83 19.98
C ARG A 171 -0.59 0.16 20.53
N GLN A 172 0.43 0.50 19.76
CA GLN A 172 1.54 1.39 20.13
C GLN A 172 1.76 2.41 19.01
N GLY A 173 2.26 3.61 19.33
CA GLY A 173 2.44 4.68 18.36
C GLY A 173 1.12 5.15 17.73
N THR A 174 0.03 5.10 18.50
CA THR A 174 -1.32 5.47 18.05
C THR A 174 -1.47 6.97 17.81
N GLU A 175 -0.58 7.78 18.37
CA GLU A 175 -0.50 9.23 18.16
C GLU A 175 0.15 9.60 16.82
N LEU A 176 0.88 8.66 16.19
CA LEU A 176 1.61 8.90 14.95
C LEU A 176 0.64 8.88 13.75
N LEU A 177 0.56 10.01 13.03
CA LEU A 177 -0.32 10.17 11.86
C LEU A 177 0.33 9.60 10.60
N TYR A 178 0.65 8.29 10.61
CA TYR A 178 1.37 7.59 9.55
C TYR A 178 0.46 6.80 8.59
N ARG A 179 -0.84 6.98 8.67
CA ARG A 179 -1.80 6.54 7.68
C ARG A 179 -2.13 7.69 6.74
N TYR A 180 -2.02 7.45 5.43
CA TYR A 180 -2.33 8.40 4.37
C TYR A 180 -3.36 7.81 3.43
N PHE A 181 -4.29 8.63 2.94
CA PHE A 181 -5.34 8.19 2.05
C PHE A 181 -5.87 9.31 1.16
N VAL A 182 -6.50 8.92 0.06
CA VAL A 182 -7.20 9.84 -0.85
C VAL A 182 -8.48 10.31 -0.17
N ASP A 183 -8.55 11.62 0.12
CA ASP A 183 -9.69 12.23 0.81
C ASP A 183 -10.98 12.07 0.00
N GLY A 184 -12.03 11.54 0.65
CA GLY A 184 -13.32 11.31 0.04
C GLY A 184 -13.42 10.07 -0.87
N ASN A 185 -12.35 9.28 -1.05
CA ASN A 185 -12.43 8.07 -1.84
C ASN A 185 -13.22 6.98 -1.09
N ARG A 186 -14.21 6.38 -1.77
CA ARG A 186 -15.15 5.41 -1.19
C ARG A 186 -14.51 4.08 -0.78
N TYR A 187 -13.35 3.73 -1.35
CA TYR A 187 -12.62 2.49 -1.03
C TYR A 187 -11.69 2.61 0.18
N VAL A 188 -11.52 3.79 0.75
CA VAL A 188 -10.74 3.96 1.97
C VAL A 188 -11.33 3.14 3.11
N SER A 189 -10.51 2.36 3.81
CA SER A 189 -10.93 1.41 4.82
C SER A 189 -11.29 2.07 6.16
N GLY A 190 -12.03 1.35 7.00
CA GLY A 190 -12.43 1.81 8.34
C GLY A 190 -13.77 2.52 8.36
N ARG A 191 -14.19 2.92 9.57
CA ARG A 191 -15.42 3.69 9.78
C ARG A 191 -15.18 5.15 9.38
N ALA A 192 -16.24 5.89 9.06
CA ALA A 192 -16.17 7.32 8.71
C ALA A 192 -15.41 8.16 9.76
N SER A 193 -15.51 7.81 11.05
CA SER A 193 -14.73 8.44 12.13
C SER A 193 -13.22 8.26 12.00
N CYS A 194 -12.75 7.23 11.30
CA CYS A 194 -11.33 7.00 11.02
C CYS A 194 -10.80 7.88 9.87
N HIS A 195 -11.68 8.60 9.17
CA HIS A 195 -11.34 9.49 8.05
C HIS A 195 -11.18 10.94 8.51
N SER A 196 -11.53 11.27 9.75
CA SER A 196 -11.41 12.60 10.34
C SER A 196 -10.03 12.78 10.99
N GLY A 197 -9.06 13.18 10.21
CA GLY A 197 -7.77 13.69 10.68
C GLY A 197 -7.61 15.15 10.31
N PRO A 198 -6.61 15.89 10.88
CA PRO A 198 -6.37 17.26 10.48
C PRO A 198 -6.12 17.33 8.97
N ARG A 199 -6.99 18.07 8.28
CA ARG A 199 -6.88 18.31 6.83
C ARG A 199 -5.64 19.15 6.58
N ASN A 200 -4.61 18.59 5.99
CA ASN A 200 -3.40 19.32 5.63
C ASN A 200 -3.19 19.37 4.12
N GLN A 201 -3.10 20.63 3.69
CA GLN A 201 -2.42 21.21 2.54
C GLN A 201 -2.34 20.41 1.23
N LEU A 202 -2.89 21.07 0.22
CA LEU A 202 -2.67 20.85 -1.21
C LEU A 202 -1.17 20.68 -1.53
N LEU A 203 -0.73 19.48 -1.80
CA LEU A 203 0.50 19.25 -2.52
C LEU A 203 0.18 19.28 -4.01
N GLY A 204 -0.03 20.50 -4.52
CA GLY A 204 0.00 20.74 -5.94
C GLY A 204 1.43 20.60 -6.43
N ASN A 205 1.69 19.65 -7.30
CA ASN A 205 2.89 19.64 -8.12
C ASN A 205 2.78 20.80 -9.12
N SER A 206 3.23 21.98 -8.72
CA SER A 206 3.50 23.06 -9.66
C SER A 206 4.82 22.75 -10.38
N ARG A 207 4.78 22.03 -11.49
CA ARG A 207 5.82 22.16 -12.50
C ARG A 207 5.65 23.55 -13.09
N LYS A 208 6.52 24.48 -12.73
CA LYS A 208 6.72 25.73 -13.47
C LYS A 208 7.15 25.34 -14.88
N ALA A 209 6.32 25.67 -15.86
CA ALA A 209 6.76 25.79 -17.23
C ALA A 209 7.76 26.93 -17.28
N GLY A 210 9.02 26.63 -17.55
CA GLY A 210 10.04 27.61 -17.88
C GLY A 210 9.86 27.99 -19.34
N THR A 211 9.68 29.26 -19.56
CA THR A 211 9.87 29.94 -20.85
C THR A 211 11.33 29.88 -21.28
#